data_b44104ce8b2bca980c040c2ec064ef2a
#
_entry.id   b44104ce8b2bca980c040c2ec064ef2a
#
_cell.length_a   1.000
_cell.length_b   1.000
_cell.length_c   1.000
_cell.angle_alpha   90.00
_cell.angle_beta   90.00
_cell.angle_gamma   90.00
#
_symmetry.space_group_name_H-M   'P 1'
#
loop_
_entity.id
_entity.type
_entity.pdbx_description
1 polymer ?
#
loop_
_entity_poly.entity_id
_entity_poly.type
_entity_poly.pdbx_seq_one_letter_code
_entity_poly.pdbx_strand_id
1 'polypeptide(L)'
;MKKIIIILMLVGILVTGCKDTKEKTQKKDYSEYLFTDVNWVRDSGHDIETISFKADGSFSYTCACGNPVNDADLCETYTYNDETKEIKLDCFETTEETVTNIKIVEVSEDNLELDFDGEIRKFEKEK
;
A
#
# COMPACT_ATOMS: atom_id res chain seq x y z
N MET A 1 -17.44 48.16 14.12
CA MET A 1 -18.48 47.21 13.69
C MET A 1 -18.35 46.79 12.23
N LYS A 2 -18.18 47.73 11.32
CA LYS A 2 -18.02 47.40 9.92
C LYS A 2 -16.80 46.51 9.59
N LYS A 3 -15.73 46.67 10.35
CA LYS A 3 -14.51 45.87 10.14
C LYS A 3 -14.67 44.39 10.52
N ILE A 4 -15.53 44.11 11.46
CA ILE A 4 -15.79 42.74 11.93
C ILE A 4 -16.55 41.92 10.88
N ILE A 5 -17.46 42.57 10.17
CA ILE A 5 -18.27 41.93 9.13
C ILE A 5 -17.40 41.49 7.94
N ILE A 6 -16.40 42.29 7.59
CA ILE A 6 -15.49 42.00 6.49
C ILE A 6 -14.62 40.78 6.81
N ILE A 7 -14.18 40.67 8.05
CA ILE A 7 -13.35 39.55 8.50
C ILE A 7 -14.14 38.23 8.46
N LEU A 8 -15.39 38.29 8.86
CA LEU A 8 -16.27 37.12 8.83
C LEU A 8 -16.53 36.61 7.41
N MET A 9 -16.67 37.53 6.48
CA MET A 9 -16.84 37.14 5.07
C MET A 9 -15.59 36.48 4.47
N LEU A 10 -14.43 36.99 4.83
CA LEU A 10 -13.17 36.41 4.38
C LEU A 10 -12.96 34.99 4.89
N VAL A 11 -13.31 34.74 6.15
CA VAL A 11 -13.22 33.41 6.75
C VAL A 11 -14.19 32.44 6.05
N GLY A 12 -15.36 32.89 5.72
CA GLY A 12 -16.35 32.08 5.01
C GLY A 12 -15.86 31.62 3.64
N ILE A 13 -15.20 32.47 2.91
CA ILE A 13 -14.67 32.16 1.57
C ILE A 13 -13.54 31.13 1.66
N LEU A 14 -12.67 31.26 2.62
CA LEU A 14 -11.58 30.30 2.84
C LEU A 14 -12.09 28.89 3.18
N VAL A 15 -13.11 28.80 3.99
CA VAL A 15 -13.72 27.53 4.35
C VAL A 15 -14.37 26.86 3.15
N THR A 16 -15.00 27.62 2.30
CA THR A 16 -15.63 27.10 1.08
C THR A 16 -14.59 26.59 0.09
N GLY A 17 -13.51 27.31 -0.10
CA GLY A 17 -12.41 26.86 -0.96
C GLY A 17 -11.74 25.58 -0.48
N CYS A 18 -11.59 25.39 0.81
CA CYS A 18 -11.03 24.17 1.38
C CYS A 18 -11.92 22.94 1.16
N LYS A 19 -13.23 23.10 1.12
CA LYS A 19 -14.16 22.00 0.86
C LYS A 19 -14.02 21.43 -0.54
N ASP A 20 -13.87 22.28 -1.53
CA ASP A 20 -13.75 21.86 -2.90
C ASP A 20 -12.49 21.06 -3.17
N THR A 21 -11.41 21.35 -2.46
CA THR A 21 -10.16 20.62 -2.56
C THR A 21 -10.18 19.25 -1.91
N LYS A 22 -10.99 19.04 -0.88
CA LYS A 22 -11.05 17.76 -0.16
C LYS A 22 -11.75 16.66 -0.92
N GLU A 23 -12.67 17.03 -1.73
CA GLU A 23 -13.51 16.11 -2.49
C GLU A 23 -12.77 15.49 -3.65
N LYS A 24 -11.65 16.07 -3.99
CA LYS A 24 -10.82 15.52 -5.04
C LYS A 24 -10.02 14.36 -4.50
N THR A 25 -10.30 13.21 -5.02
CA THR A 25 -9.54 12.00 -4.83
C THR A 25 -8.08 12.26 -5.17
N GLN A 26 -7.31 12.62 -4.17
CA GLN A 26 -5.86 12.59 -4.30
C GLN A 26 -5.42 11.14 -4.25
N LYS A 27 -4.97 10.65 -5.37
CA LYS A 27 -4.29 9.37 -5.44
C LYS A 27 -3.05 9.45 -4.56
N LYS A 28 -2.95 8.59 -3.55
CA LYS A 28 -1.76 8.49 -2.72
C LYS A 28 -0.58 8.07 -3.59
N ASP A 29 0.50 8.81 -3.49
CA ASP A 29 1.75 8.49 -4.16
C ASP A 29 2.73 7.91 -3.14
N TYR A 30 3.18 6.70 -3.39
CA TYR A 30 4.11 5.98 -2.52
C TYR A 30 5.54 5.92 -3.10
N SER A 31 5.84 6.72 -4.13
CA SER A 31 7.13 6.69 -4.82
C SER A 31 8.35 6.99 -3.95
N GLU A 32 8.15 7.62 -2.81
CA GLU A 32 9.22 7.91 -1.84
C GLU A 32 9.71 6.69 -1.06
N TYR A 33 8.97 5.59 -1.08
CA TYR A 33 9.29 4.40 -0.30
C TYR A 33 10.12 3.40 -1.11
N LEU A 34 11.15 2.85 -0.48
CA LEU A 34 12.10 1.91 -1.13
C LEU A 34 11.44 0.62 -1.62
N PHE A 35 10.31 0.24 -1.06
CA PHE A 35 9.63 -1.00 -1.44
C PHE A 35 8.75 -0.86 -2.69
N THR A 36 8.52 0.38 -3.17
CA THR A 36 7.64 0.62 -4.30
C THR A 36 8.35 0.55 -5.65
N ASP A 37 7.60 0.21 -6.69
CA ASP A 37 8.06 0.08 -8.08
C ASP A 37 9.23 -0.90 -8.26
N VAL A 38 9.31 -1.88 -7.39
CA VAL A 38 10.31 -2.96 -7.41
C VAL A 38 9.57 -4.29 -7.42
N ASN A 39 10.07 -5.24 -8.19
CA ASN A 39 9.66 -6.63 -8.06
C ASN A 39 10.52 -7.30 -6.98
N TRP A 40 9.86 -7.80 -5.97
CA TRP A 40 10.47 -8.51 -4.86
C TRP A 40 10.25 -10.00 -5.02
N VAL A 41 11.32 -10.78 -5.01
CA VAL A 41 11.29 -12.21 -5.28
C VAL A 41 11.74 -13.00 -4.07
N ARG A 42 11.01 -14.05 -3.76
CA ARG A 42 11.39 -15.04 -2.75
C ARG A 42 11.43 -16.42 -3.42
N ASP A 43 12.58 -17.04 -3.40
CA ASP A 43 12.78 -18.39 -3.88
C ASP A 43 12.99 -19.33 -2.69
N SER A 44 12.06 -20.24 -2.47
CA SER A 44 12.13 -21.23 -1.40
C SER A 44 12.64 -22.59 -1.86
N GLY A 45 13.08 -22.69 -3.13
CA GLY A 45 13.55 -23.93 -3.75
C GLY A 45 12.44 -24.75 -4.42
N HIS A 46 11.22 -24.61 -3.96
CA HIS A 46 10.03 -25.24 -4.56
C HIS A 46 9.06 -24.22 -5.13
N ASP A 47 8.99 -23.07 -4.51
CA ASP A 47 8.06 -22.02 -4.85
C ASP A 47 8.83 -20.72 -5.12
N ILE A 48 8.49 -20.03 -6.18
CA ILE A 48 8.99 -18.68 -6.48
C ILE A 48 7.83 -17.71 -6.36
N GLU A 49 7.90 -16.85 -5.37
CA GLU A 49 6.92 -15.80 -5.12
C GLU A 49 7.47 -14.47 -5.64
N THR A 50 6.67 -13.72 -6.36
CA THR A 50 6.99 -12.35 -6.77
C THR A 50 5.90 -11.43 -6.27
N ILE A 51 6.28 -10.39 -5.53
CA ILE A 51 5.37 -9.39 -4.97
C ILE A 51 5.81 -8.01 -5.45
N SER A 52 4.87 -7.17 -5.81
CA SER A 52 5.14 -5.82 -6.28
C SER A 52 4.11 -4.83 -5.75
N PHE A 53 4.61 -3.74 -5.18
CA PHE A 53 3.82 -2.61 -4.72
C PHE A 53 4.15 -1.43 -5.62
N LYS A 54 3.19 -0.93 -6.38
CA LYS A 54 3.40 0.23 -7.24
C LYS A 54 3.18 1.53 -6.48
N ALA A 55 3.90 2.56 -6.86
CA ALA A 55 3.77 3.89 -6.26
C ALA A 55 2.36 4.46 -6.36
N ASP A 56 1.58 4.04 -7.34
CA ASP A 56 0.20 4.46 -7.54
C ASP A 56 -0.84 3.73 -6.67
N GLY A 57 -0.39 2.81 -5.81
CA GLY A 57 -1.26 2.01 -4.95
C GLY A 57 -1.70 0.68 -5.55
N SER A 58 -1.22 0.32 -6.75
CA SER A 58 -1.48 -0.99 -7.34
C SER A 58 -0.61 -2.06 -6.67
N PHE A 59 -1.15 -3.25 -6.60
CA PHE A 59 -0.50 -4.42 -6.00
C PHE A 59 -0.54 -5.59 -6.96
N SER A 60 0.51 -6.38 -6.98
CA SER A 60 0.52 -7.65 -7.69
C SER A 60 1.28 -8.72 -6.91
N TYR A 61 0.79 -9.93 -7.00
CA TYR A 61 1.43 -11.11 -6.44
C TYR A 61 1.33 -12.24 -7.45
N THR A 62 2.43 -12.92 -7.67
CA THR A 62 2.46 -14.15 -8.47
C THR A 62 3.25 -15.21 -7.74
N CYS A 63 2.83 -16.45 -7.86
CA CYS A 63 3.54 -17.59 -7.29
C CYS A 63 3.68 -18.68 -8.33
N ALA A 64 4.91 -19.05 -8.66
CA ALA A 64 5.21 -20.31 -9.34
C ALA A 64 5.23 -21.42 -8.28
N CYS A 65 4.06 -21.68 -7.73
CA CYS A 65 3.84 -22.68 -6.69
C CYS A 65 3.11 -23.87 -7.30
N GLY A 66 3.29 -25.05 -6.74
CA GLY A 66 2.59 -26.24 -7.21
C GLY A 66 1.07 -26.19 -7.09
N ASN A 67 0.54 -25.17 -6.44
CA ASN A 67 -0.90 -24.93 -6.25
C ASN A 67 -1.31 -23.66 -7.00
N PRO A 68 -2.26 -23.74 -7.96
CA PRO A 68 -2.56 -22.62 -8.85
C PRO A 68 -3.38 -21.48 -8.26
N VAL A 69 -3.89 -21.61 -7.06
CA VAL A 69 -4.72 -20.58 -6.44
C VAL A 69 -4.04 -20.07 -5.17
N ASN A 70 -3.68 -18.81 -5.22
CA ASN A 70 -3.16 -18.12 -4.04
C ASN A 70 -4.09 -16.94 -3.75
N ASP A 71 -4.54 -16.83 -2.51
CA ASP A 71 -5.51 -15.79 -2.12
C ASP A 71 -5.01 -14.35 -2.36
N ALA A 72 -3.69 -14.17 -2.42
CA ALA A 72 -3.11 -12.87 -2.71
C ALA A 72 -3.34 -12.40 -4.15
N ASP A 73 -3.59 -13.30 -5.08
CA ASP A 73 -3.92 -12.96 -6.48
C ASP A 73 -5.28 -12.24 -6.60
N LEU A 74 -6.08 -12.30 -5.56
CA LEU A 74 -7.38 -11.65 -5.49
C LEU A 74 -7.30 -10.18 -5.04
N CYS A 75 -6.12 -9.68 -4.77
CA CYS A 75 -5.90 -8.31 -4.29
C CYS A 75 -5.25 -7.47 -5.39
N GLU A 76 -5.80 -6.29 -5.66
CA GLU A 76 -5.37 -5.44 -6.76
C GLU A 76 -4.71 -4.14 -6.30
N THR A 77 -5.04 -3.69 -5.09
CA THR A 77 -4.54 -2.43 -4.54
C THR A 77 -4.12 -2.59 -3.09
N TYR A 78 -3.33 -1.62 -2.63
CA TYR A 78 -2.91 -1.57 -1.24
C TYR A 78 -2.95 -0.14 -0.70
N THR A 79 -2.97 -0.03 0.62
CA THR A 79 -2.68 1.20 1.34
C THR A 79 -1.53 0.96 2.30
N TYR A 80 -0.73 1.99 2.54
CA TYR A 80 0.41 1.92 3.44
C TYR A 80 0.33 3.01 4.51
N ASN A 81 0.59 2.62 5.75
CA ASN A 81 0.72 3.52 6.87
C ASN A 81 2.18 3.55 7.35
N ASP A 82 2.85 4.67 7.13
CA ASP A 82 4.27 4.81 7.47
C ASP A 82 4.54 4.83 8.98
N GLU A 83 3.58 5.26 9.78
CA GLU A 83 3.75 5.27 11.23
C GLU A 83 3.73 3.87 11.83
N THR A 84 2.84 3.02 11.36
CA THR A 84 2.69 1.64 11.84
C THR A 84 3.47 0.63 11.02
N LYS A 85 3.97 1.02 9.84
CA LYS A 85 4.60 0.14 8.84
C LYS A 85 3.67 -0.94 8.31
N GLU A 86 2.38 -0.70 8.40
CA GLU A 86 1.36 -1.64 7.95
C GLU A 86 0.93 -1.38 6.51
N ILE A 87 0.87 -2.45 5.75
CA ILE A 87 0.29 -2.50 4.41
C ILE A 87 -1.05 -3.25 4.53
N LYS A 88 -2.11 -2.61 4.06
CA LYS A 88 -3.41 -3.24 3.95
C LYS A 88 -3.73 -3.52 2.50
N LEU A 89 -3.99 -4.77 2.16
CA LEU A 89 -4.40 -5.18 0.81
C LEU A 89 -5.90 -5.02 0.66
N ASP A 90 -6.30 -4.49 -0.49
CA ASP A 90 -7.71 -4.42 -0.88
C ASP A 90 -8.00 -5.55 -1.87
N CYS A 91 -8.80 -6.49 -1.42
CA CYS A 91 -9.09 -7.72 -2.13
C CYS A 91 -10.57 -7.77 -2.47
N PHE A 92 -10.89 -8.15 -3.69
CA PHE A 92 -12.29 -8.25 -4.14
C PHE A 92 -12.97 -9.54 -3.66
N GLU A 93 -12.20 -10.51 -3.22
CA GLU A 93 -12.71 -11.74 -2.60
C GLU A 93 -11.77 -12.13 -1.46
N THR A 94 -12.32 -12.45 -0.29
CA THR A 94 -11.55 -12.86 0.87
C THR A 94 -12.12 -14.12 1.50
N THR A 95 -11.24 -14.98 1.98
CA THR A 95 -11.56 -16.13 2.81
C THR A 95 -10.99 -15.93 4.22
N GLU A 96 -11.29 -16.82 5.15
CA GLU A 96 -10.72 -16.75 6.51
C GLU A 96 -9.18 -16.89 6.51
N GLU A 97 -8.61 -17.48 5.47
CA GLU A 97 -7.17 -17.68 5.31
C GLU A 97 -6.48 -16.53 4.57
N THR A 98 -7.24 -15.60 4.00
CA THR A 98 -6.67 -14.47 3.25
C THR A 98 -5.96 -13.49 4.17
N VAL A 99 -4.67 -13.33 3.99
CA VAL A 99 -3.89 -12.33 4.71
C VAL A 99 -4.03 -10.98 4.01
N THR A 100 -4.73 -10.06 4.64
CA THR A 100 -4.96 -8.71 4.10
C THR A 100 -4.12 -7.64 4.77
N ASN A 101 -3.52 -7.95 5.91
CA ASN A 101 -2.65 -7.03 6.63
C ASN A 101 -1.23 -7.59 6.66
N ILE A 102 -0.31 -6.80 6.15
CA ILE A 102 1.11 -7.13 6.08
C ILE A 102 1.86 -6.02 6.80
N LYS A 103 2.90 -6.35 7.52
CA LYS A 103 3.75 -5.36 8.17
C LYS A 103 5.15 -5.41 7.60
N ILE A 104 5.72 -4.25 7.28
CA ILE A 104 7.12 -4.16 6.89
C ILE A 104 7.99 -4.28 8.15
N VAL A 105 8.81 -5.30 8.19
CA VAL A 105 9.78 -5.53 9.27
C VAL A 105 11.08 -4.81 8.96
N GLU A 106 11.57 -4.95 7.73
CA GLU A 106 12.78 -4.31 7.26
C GLU A 106 12.69 -4.07 5.75
N VAL A 107 13.22 -2.97 5.29
CA VAL A 107 13.38 -2.65 3.87
C VAL A 107 14.71 -1.97 3.61
N SER A 108 15.40 -2.41 2.56
CA SER A 108 16.61 -1.80 2.03
C SER A 108 16.52 -1.76 0.50
N GLU A 109 17.59 -1.31 -0.17
CA GLU A 109 17.61 -1.28 -1.63
C GLU A 109 17.46 -2.66 -2.27
N ASP A 110 17.95 -3.71 -1.61
CA ASP A 110 18.02 -5.05 -2.18
C ASP A 110 17.16 -6.09 -1.43
N ASN A 111 16.65 -5.76 -0.25
CA ASN A 111 15.95 -6.71 0.61
C ASN A 111 14.68 -6.14 1.21
N LEU A 112 13.67 -6.98 1.30
CA LEU A 112 12.39 -6.66 1.94
C LEU A 112 11.97 -7.81 2.84
N GLU A 113 11.74 -7.53 4.12
CA GLU A 113 11.15 -8.49 5.07
C GLU A 113 9.73 -8.06 5.40
N LEU A 114 8.81 -8.97 5.22
CA LEU A 114 7.38 -8.77 5.49
C LEU A 114 6.88 -9.78 6.51
N ASP A 115 6.03 -9.31 7.40
CA ASP A 115 5.28 -10.12 8.34
C ASP A 115 3.85 -10.34 7.81
N PHE A 116 3.53 -11.58 7.50
CA PHE A 116 2.21 -12.02 7.07
C PHE A 116 1.50 -12.70 8.23
N ASP A 117 0.95 -11.91 9.14
CA ASP A 117 0.22 -12.39 10.31
C ASP A 117 1.02 -13.39 11.17
N GLY A 118 2.26 -13.03 11.46
CA GLY A 118 3.18 -13.81 12.28
C GLY A 118 4.21 -14.63 11.49
N GLU A 119 4.04 -14.78 10.18
CA GLU A 119 5.00 -15.44 9.31
C GLU A 119 5.91 -14.41 8.63
N ILE A 120 7.18 -14.43 8.96
CA ILE A 120 8.18 -13.55 8.35
C ILE A 120 8.66 -14.14 7.03
N ARG A 121 8.52 -13.39 5.95
CA ARG A 121 9.03 -13.75 4.63
C ARG A 121 10.05 -12.73 4.15
N LYS A 122 11.17 -13.23 3.66
CA LYS A 122 12.28 -12.42 3.15
C LYS A 122 12.31 -12.48 1.63
N PHE A 123 12.29 -11.31 1.05
CA PHE A 123 12.34 -11.14 -0.40
C PHE A 123 13.61 -10.40 -0.79
N GLU A 124 14.10 -10.69 -1.97
CA GLU A 124 15.21 -9.98 -2.60
C GLU A 124 14.71 -9.24 -3.83
N LYS A 125 15.38 -8.14 -4.14
CA LYS A 125 15.08 -7.40 -5.37
C LYS A 125 15.37 -8.26 -6.59
N GLU A 126 14.42 -8.32 -7.52
CA GLU A 126 14.62 -8.99 -8.80
C GLU A 126 15.77 -8.35 -9.58
N LYS A 127 16.67 -9.14 -10.05
CA LYS A 127 17.84 -8.70 -10.83
C LYS A 127 17.55 -8.57 -12.31
#